data_d2a1c8b28925c26ae601950c5c09916c
#
_entry.id   d2a1c8b28925c26ae601950c5c09916c
#
_cell.length_a   1.000
_cell.length_b   1.000
_cell.length_c   1.000
_cell.angle_alpha   90.00
_cell.angle_beta   90.00
_cell.angle_gamma   90.00
#
_symmetry.space_group_name_H-M   'P 1'
#
loop_
_entity.id
_entity.type
_entity.pdbx_description
1 polymer ?
#
loop_
_entity_poly.entity_id
_entity_poly.type
_entity_poly.pdbx_seq_one_letter_code
_entity_poly.pdbx_strand_id
1 'polypeptide(L)'
;MLGLCQKAGKLVSGSEIVSVGTKTKKVKLIILAQDSHADTTAKIFKVGKQNNVLVINEFNSNEISQAIGKKRKVLGITDTGFCKALLQKIDEGV
;
A
#
# COMPACT_ATOMS: atom_id res chain seq x y z
N MET A 1 12.35 1.75 2.07
CA MET A 1 11.22 2.43 2.75
C MET A 1 10.15 1.46 3.24
N LEU A 2 9.64 0.60 2.38
CA LEU A 2 8.63 -0.38 2.81
C LEU A 2 9.13 -1.33 3.90
N GLY A 3 10.39 -1.75 3.81
CA GLY A 3 11.00 -2.59 4.84
C GLY A 3 11.06 -1.90 6.20
N LEU A 4 11.34 -0.61 6.22
CA LEU A 4 11.34 0.18 7.45
C LEU A 4 9.94 0.32 8.03
N CYS A 5 8.93 0.55 7.18
CA CYS A 5 7.52 0.59 7.60
C CYS A 5 7.13 -0.70 8.30
N GLN A 6 7.52 -1.84 7.73
CA GLN A 6 7.20 -3.15 8.28
C GLN A 6 7.87 -3.35 9.64
N LYS A 7 9.16 -3.01 9.75
CA LYS A 7 9.89 -3.13 11.02
C LYS A 7 9.31 -2.25 12.12
N ALA A 8 8.81 -1.08 11.74
CA ALA A 8 8.20 -0.15 12.68
C ALA A 8 6.76 -0.50 13.04
N GLY A 9 6.20 -1.58 12.47
CA GLY A 9 4.82 -1.95 12.70
C GLY A 9 3.79 -1.01 12.09
N LYS A 10 4.18 -0.27 11.05
CA LYS A 10 3.33 0.73 10.39
C LYS A 10 2.81 0.26 9.04
N LEU A 11 2.87 -1.04 8.79
CA LEU A 11 2.46 -1.62 7.52
C LEU A 11 1.55 -2.82 7.77
N VAL A 12 0.43 -2.87 7.06
CA VAL A 12 -0.46 -4.03 7.02
C VAL A 12 -0.47 -4.58 5.60
N SER A 13 -0.74 -5.86 5.44
CA SER A 13 -0.72 -6.51 4.13
C SER A 13 -1.91 -7.44 3.95
N GLY A 14 -2.34 -7.59 2.71
CA GLY A 14 -3.49 -8.41 2.35
C GLY A 14 -4.68 -7.54 1.97
N SER A 15 -5.42 -7.95 0.92
CA SER A 15 -6.50 -7.12 0.37
C SER A 15 -7.61 -6.83 1.38
N GLU A 16 -8.00 -7.82 2.17
CA GLU A 16 -9.08 -7.65 3.16
C GLU A 16 -8.65 -6.74 4.30
N ILE A 17 -7.48 -6.99 4.86
CA ILE A 17 -6.95 -6.18 5.98
C ILE A 17 -6.79 -4.73 5.55
N VAL A 18 -6.23 -4.49 4.37
CA VAL A 18 -6.05 -3.15 3.83
C VAL A 18 -7.40 -2.48 3.58
N SER A 19 -8.36 -3.22 3.02
CA SER A 19 -9.70 -2.70 2.75
C SER A 19 -10.41 -2.26 4.03
N VAL A 20 -10.41 -3.11 5.05
CA VAL A 20 -11.00 -2.80 6.36
C VAL A 20 -10.28 -1.61 7.00
N GLY A 21 -8.95 -1.64 6.98
CA GLY A 21 -8.14 -0.55 7.55
C GLY A 21 -8.39 0.79 6.86
N THR A 22 -8.65 0.77 5.56
CA THR A 22 -8.98 1.98 4.81
C THR A 22 -10.34 2.52 5.23
N LYS A 23 -11.32 1.65 5.35
CA LYS A 23 -12.69 2.04 5.78
C LYS A 23 -12.71 2.60 7.21
N THR A 24 -11.86 2.09 8.09
CA THR A 24 -11.78 2.52 9.48
C THR A 24 -10.80 3.68 9.70
N LYS A 25 -10.25 4.24 8.62
CA LYS A 25 -9.32 5.37 8.64
C LYS A 25 -7.96 5.06 9.28
N LYS A 26 -7.61 3.79 9.42
CA LYS A 26 -6.30 3.37 9.93
C LYS A 26 -5.24 3.38 8.84
N VAL A 27 -5.61 2.95 7.63
CA VAL A 27 -4.70 2.96 6.48
C VAL A 27 -4.73 4.34 5.84
N LYS A 28 -3.54 4.93 5.68
CA LYS A 28 -3.36 6.29 5.13
C LYS A 28 -2.89 6.29 3.69
N LEU A 29 -2.31 5.18 3.24
CA LEU A 29 -1.80 5.04 1.87
C LEU A 29 -1.86 3.56 1.50
N ILE A 30 -2.25 3.27 0.26
CA ILE A 30 -2.31 1.89 -0.24
C ILE A 30 -1.25 1.70 -1.32
N ILE A 31 -0.53 0.59 -1.25
CA ILE A 31 0.39 0.14 -2.31
C ILE A 31 -0.24 -1.09 -2.94
N LEU A 32 -0.54 -1.00 -4.23
CA LEU A 32 -1.16 -2.09 -4.98
C LEU A 32 -0.21 -2.55 -6.07
N ALA A 33 0.07 -3.86 -6.11
CA ALA A 33 0.93 -4.42 -7.14
C ALA A 33 0.30 -4.28 -8.53
N GLN A 34 1.11 -3.95 -9.52
CA GLN A 34 0.66 -3.80 -10.91
C GLN A 34 0.09 -5.09 -11.50
N ASP A 35 0.60 -6.23 -11.04
CA ASP A 35 0.20 -7.56 -11.49
C ASP A 35 -0.85 -8.20 -10.59
N SER A 36 -1.60 -7.40 -9.85
CA SER A 36 -2.71 -7.88 -9.03
C SER A 36 -3.87 -8.34 -9.92
N HIS A 37 -4.67 -9.27 -9.39
CA HIS A 37 -5.87 -9.75 -10.07
C HIS A 37 -6.82 -8.57 -10.35
N ALA A 38 -7.54 -8.63 -11.46
CA ALA A 38 -8.44 -7.56 -11.87
C ALA A 38 -9.48 -7.22 -10.80
N ASP A 39 -10.06 -8.24 -10.16
CA ASP A 39 -11.06 -8.04 -9.11
C ASP A 39 -10.48 -7.32 -7.89
N THR A 40 -9.28 -7.71 -7.49
CA THR A 40 -8.56 -7.06 -6.38
C THR A 40 -8.24 -5.61 -6.71
N THR A 41 -7.76 -5.36 -7.92
CA THR A 41 -7.42 -4.02 -8.39
C THR A 41 -8.64 -3.11 -8.33
N ALA A 42 -9.78 -3.55 -8.88
CA ALA A 42 -11.02 -2.78 -8.88
C ALA A 42 -11.51 -2.49 -7.45
N LYS A 43 -11.47 -3.50 -6.58
CA LYS A 43 -11.89 -3.36 -5.18
C LYS A 43 -11.04 -2.34 -4.43
N ILE A 44 -9.72 -2.41 -4.59
CA ILE A 44 -8.79 -1.54 -3.88
C ILE A 44 -8.89 -0.09 -4.36
N PHE A 45 -8.97 0.13 -5.68
CA PHE A 45 -9.17 1.49 -6.21
C PHE A 45 -10.48 2.08 -5.72
N LYS A 46 -11.55 1.28 -5.69
CA LYS A 46 -12.85 1.72 -5.22
C LYS A 46 -12.82 2.14 -3.75
N VAL A 47 -12.25 1.30 -2.88
CA VAL A 47 -12.20 1.61 -1.44
C VAL A 47 -11.28 2.80 -1.16
N GLY A 48 -10.20 2.94 -1.89
CA GLY A 48 -9.32 4.10 -1.78
C GLY A 48 -10.03 5.39 -2.16
N LYS A 49 -10.72 5.38 -3.28
CA LYS A 49 -11.48 6.54 -3.77
C LYS A 49 -12.59 6.94 -2.80
N GLN A 50 -13.34 5.96 -2.29
CA GLN A 50 -14.44 6.21 -1.36
C GLN A 50 -13.99 6.81 -0.03
N ASN A 51 -12.73 6.55 0.36
CA ASN A 51 -12.19 6.99 1.65
C ASN A 51 -11.10 8.05 1.52
N ASN A 52 -10.89 8.60 0.32
CA ASN A 52 -9.87 9.62 0.04
C ASN A 52 -8.46 9.14 0.39
N VAL A 53 -8.17 7.86 0.12
CA VAL A 53 -6.85 7.27 0.34
C VAL A 53 -6.20 7.03 -1.01
N LEU A 54 -4.98 7.53 -1.18
CA LEU A 54 -4.23 7.37 -2.42
C LEU A 54 -3.80 5.92 -2.59
N VAL A 55 -3.94 5.41 -3.82
CA VAL A 55 -3.48 4.08 -4.21
C VAL A 55 -2.29 4.24 -5.15
N ILE A 56 -1.13 3.72 -4.75
CA ILE A 56 0.06 3.72 -5.56
C ILE A 56 0.16 2.38 -6.30
N ASN A 57 0.20 2.42 -7.61
CA ASN A 57 0.28 1.25 -8.48
C ASN A 57 1.54 1.29 -9.34
N GLU A 58 2.67 1.64 -8.71
CA GLU A 58 3.96 1.84 -9.38
C GLU A 58 4.89 0.62 -9.30
N PHE A 59 4.55 -0.37 -8.45
CA PHE A 59 5.41 -1.52 -8.20
C PHE A 59 4.71 -2.81 -8.58
N ASN A 60 5.49 -3.80 -9.01
CA ASN A 60 4.97 -5.15 -9.22
C ASN A 60 5.08 -5.97 -7.92
N SER A 61 4.45 -7.16 -7.89
CA SER A 61 4.43 -7.99 -6.69
C SER A 61 5.83 -8.46 -6.29
N ASN A 62 6.71 -8.64 -7.27
CA ASN A 62 8.09 -9.06 -7.00
C ASN A 62 8.87 -7.98 -6.24
N GLU A 63 8.74 -6.73 -6.67
CA GLU A 63 9.36 -5.59 -6.00
C GLU A 63 8.84 -5.42 -4.57
N ILE A 64 7.53 -5.54 -4.39
CA ILE A 64 6.89 -5.46 -3.07
C ILE A 64 7.39 -6.59 -2.18
N SER A 65 7.42 -7.83 -2.70
CA SER A 65 7.83 -9.01 -1.94
C SER A 65 9.28 -8.92 -1.49
N GLN A 66 10.16 -8.41 -2.34
CA GLN A 66 11.56 -8.21 -1.99
C GLN A 66 11.71 -7.17 -0.87
N ALA A 67 10.91 -6.13 -0.91
CA ALA A 67 10.98 -5.06 0.10
C ALA A 67 10.54 -5.53 1.48
N ILE A 68 9.54 -6.40 1.57
CA ILE A 68 8.95 -6.81 2.85
C ILE A 68 9.26 -8.26 3.24
N GLY A 69 9.90 -9.02 2.36
CA GLY A 69 10.26 -10.42 2.63
C GLY A 69 9.10 -11.40 2.61
N LYS A 70 7.95 -11.02 2.07
CA LYS A 70 6.75 -11.86 1.98
C LYS A 70 6.08 -11.66 0.64
N LYS A 71 5.39 -12.69 0.15
CA LYS A 71 4.60 -12.58 -1.08
C LYS A 71 3.29 -11.86 -0.77
N ARG A 72 3.20 -10.60 -1.11
CA ARG A 72 1.99 -9.77 -0.95
C ARG A 72 1.82 -8.88 -2.17
N LYS A 73 0.57 -8.59 -2.49
CA LYS A 73 0.21 -7.75 -3.62
C LYS A 73 -0.49 -6.45 -3.19
N VAL A 74 -0.98 -6.40 -1.96
CA VAL A 74 -1.66 -5.22 -1.44
C VAL A 74 -1.08 -4.88 -0.07
N LEU A 75 -0.64 -3.65 0.09
CA LEU A 75 -0.08 -3.14 1.35
C LEU A 75 -0.82 -1.88 1.75
N GLY A 76 -0.93 -1.67 3.06
CA GLY A 76 -1.45 -0.43 3.61
C GLY A 76 -0.47 0.16 4.60
N ILE A 77 -0.21 1.46 4.48
CA ILE A 77 0.65 2.18 5.40
C ILE A 77 -0.23 2.95 6.38
N THR A 78 0.02 2.75 7.67
CA THR A 78 -0.84 3.29 8.73
C THR A 78 -0.25 4.54 9.39
N ASP A 79 0.93 4.98 8.97
CA ASP A 79 1.62 6.14 9.55
C ASP A 79 1.78 7.25 8.50
N THR A 80 1.31 8.46 8.82
CA THR A 80 1.39 9.59 7.90
C THR A 80 2.82 10.03 7.60
N GLY A 81 3.73 9.89 8.55
CA GLY A 81 5.14 10.23 8.34
C GLY A 81 5.77 9.35 7.25
N PHE A 82 5.54 8.03 7.33
CA PHE A 82 6.02 7.11 6.30
C PHE A 82 5.32 7.34 4.96
N CYS A 83 4.04 7.68 4.98
CA CYS A 83 3.31 8.01 3.75
C CYS A 83 3.94 9.20 3.02
N LYS A 84 4.22 10.27 3.75
CA LYS A 84 4.85 11.46 3.19
C LYS A 84 6.24 11.16 2.65
N ALA A 85 7.04 10.40 3.40
CA ALA A 85 8.38 10.04 2.98
C ALA A 85 8.37 9.18 1.71
N LEU A 86 7.45 8.24 1.61
CA LEU A 86 7.32 7.38 0.43
C LEU A 86 6.87 8.17 -0.79
N LEU A 87 5.87 9.04 -0.63
CA LEU A 87 5.39 9.89 -1.73
C LEU A 87 6.48 10.82 -2.24
N GLN A 88 7.26 11.41 -1.32
CA GLN A 88 8.39 12.27 -1.68
C GLN A 88 9.43 11.48 -2.47
N LYS A 89 9.74 10.26 -2.07
CA LYS A 89 10.70 9.41 -2.76
C LYS A 89 10.24 9.06 -4.17
N ILE A 90 8.95 8.79 -4.35
CA ILE A 90 8.39 8.49 -5.66
C ILE A 90 8.52 9.71 -6.57
N ASP A 91 8.20 10.90 -6.07
CA ASP A 91 8.31 12.15 -6.84
C ASP A 91 9.77 12.45 -7.23
N GLU A 92 10.73 12.17 -6.36
CA GLU A 92 12.15 12.42 -6.60
C GLU A 92 12.83 11.33 -7.41
N GLY A 93 12.44 10.09 -7.21
CA GLY A 93 13.09 8.90 -7.77
C GLY A 93 12.55 8.43 -9.10
N VAL A 94 11.50 9.05 -9.59
CA VAL A 94 10.85 8.67 -10.85
C VAL A 94 11.03 9.78 -11.94
#